data_7a6cdcfc36e9e968b26156432a368037
#
_entry.id   7a6cdcfc36e9e968b26156432a368037
#
_cell.length_a   1.000
_cell.length_b   1.000
_cell.length_c   1.000
_cell.angle_alpha   90.00
_cell.angle_beta   90.00
_cell.angle_gamma   90.00
#
_symmetry.space_group_name_H-M   'P 1'
#
loop_
_entity.id
_entity.type
_entity.pdbx_description
1 polymer ?
#
loop_
_entity_poly.entity_id
_entity_poly.type
_entity_poly.pdbx_seq_one_letter_code
_entity_poly.pdbx_strand_id
1 'polypeptide(L)'
;MRSKTGTFQEFKDYTLAVARGERQVDPSEPKVWVERIEAGEGEGEGVQFASLEAGAKLLSAKNRALLRTIAERQPKSVTELAAMTGRAEQNVLRTLNKLAAAGVVRLDKGEGRARRPVLAARKVHFEIDLLAPQA
;
A
#
# COMPACT_ATOMS: atom_id res chain seq x y z
N MET A 1 -3.03 -5.73 -17.17
CA MET A 1 -2.50 -4.36 -17.17
C MET A 1 -1.88 -4.08 -15.82
N ARG A 2 -0.65 -3.62 -15.80
CA ARG A 2 0.04 -3.31 -14.55
C ARG A 2 -0.15 -1.87 -14.15
N SER A 3 -0.38 -1.65 -12.85
CA SER A 3 -0.35 -0.32 -12.29
C SER A 3 1.09 0.11 -12.06
N LYS A 4 1.39 1.37 -12.32
CA LYS A 4 2.67 1.96 -11.91
C LYS A 4 2.60 2.31 -10.44
N THR A 5 3.55 1.81 -9.67
CA THR A 5 3.55 2.00 -8.22
C THR A 5 4.87 2.62 -7.78
N GLY A 6 4.82 3.37 -6.69
CA GLY A 6 6.00 4.00 -6.13
C GLY A 6 5.67 4.98 -5.02
N THR A 7 6.70 5.67 -4.54
CA THR A 7 6.54 6.76 -3.60
C THR A 7 6.05 8.01 -4.31
N PHE A 8 5.58 8.98 -3.54
CA PHE A 8 5.19 10.28 -4.09
C PHE A 8 6.35 10.98 -4.81
N GLN A 9 7.56 10.87 -4.26
CA GLN A 9 8.74 11.46 -4.87
C GLN A 9 9.06 10.79 -6.21
N GLU A 10 9.00 9.48 -6.27
CA GLU A 10 9.18 8.73 -7.51
C GLU A 10 8.15 9.12 -8.56
N PHE A 11 6.91 9.33 -8.15
CA PHE A 11 5.84 9.77 -9.04
C PHE A 11 6.15 11.16 -9.59
N LYS A 12 6.60 12.09 -8.76
CA LYS A 12 6.99 13.43 -9.19
C LYS A 12 8.15 13.38 -10.18
N ASP A 13 9.18 12.59 -9.88
CA ASP A 13 10.35 12.44 -10.75
C ASP A 13 9.95 11.83 -12.10
N TYR A 14 9.09 10.84 -12.09
CA TYR A 14 8.57 10.24 -13.29
C TYR A 14 7.82 11.27 -14.14
N THR A 15 6.94 12.03 -13.50
CA THR A 15 6.16 13.08 -14.18
C THR A 15 7.05 14.13 -14.80
N LEU A 16 8.11 14.57 -14.10
CA LEU A 16 9.08 15.52 -14.63
C LEU A 16 9.85 14.92 -15.80
N ALA A 17 10.26 13.67 -15.71
CA ALA A 17 10.97 12.99 -16.79
C ALA A 17 10.10 12.90 -18.05
N VAL A 18 8.82 12.61 -17.90
CA VAL A 18 7.86 12.58 -19.00
C VAL A 18 7.73 13.97 -19.62
N ALA A 19 7.59 15.00 -18.82
CA ALA A 19 7.46 16.38 -19.29
C ALA A 19 8.70 16.84 -20.08
N ARG A 20 9.86 16.27 -19.77
CA ARG A 20 11.12 16.55 -20.49
C ARG A 20 11.33 15.67 -21.73
N GLY A 21 10.41 14.74 -22.00
CA GLY A 21 10.56 13.78 -23.09
C GLY A 21 11.57 12.68 -22.82
N GLU A 22 11.98 12.50 -21.57
CA GLU A 22 12.96 11.49 -21.16
C GLU A 22 12.38 10.10 -21.02
N ARG A 23 11.06 9.99 -20.82
CA ARG A 23 10.35 8.72 -20.68
C ARG A 23 9.08 8.70 -21.49
N GLN A 24 8.74 7.52 -21.95
CA GLN A 24 7.45 7.30 -22.57
C GLN A 24 6.45 6.89 -21.49
N VAL A 25 5.21 7.37 -21.65
CA VAL A 25 4.10 7.07 -20.75
C VAL A 25 3.12 6.20 -21.48
N ASP A 26 2.62 5.18 -20.81
CA ASP A 26 1.37 4.54 -21.20
C ASP A 26 0.24 5.25 -20.45
N PRO A 27 -0.47 6.16 -21.08
CA PRO A 27 -1.49 6.94 -20.38
C PRO A 27 -2.71 6.10 -19.98
N SER A 28 -2.86 4.89 -20.53
CA SER A 28 -3.96 4.00 -20.18
C SER A 28 -3.73 3.24 -18.87
N GLU A 29 -2.49 3.18 -18.38
CA GLU A 29 -2.20 2.48 -17.15
C GLU A 29 -2.57 3.32 -15.93
N PRO A 30 -3.31 2.74 -14.97
CA PRO A 30 -3.49 3.39 -13.67
C PRO A 30 -2.16 3.61 -12.97
N LYS A 31 -2.05 4.72 -12.27
CA LYS A 31 -0.88 5.06 -11.48
C LYS A 31 -1.21 4.92 -10.01
N VAL A 32 -0.30 4.31 -9.27
CA VAL A 32 -0.44 4.12 -7.83
C VAL A 32 0.86 4.52 -7.16
N TRP A 33 0.74 5.37 -6.16
CA TRP A 33 1.92 5.72 -5.34
C TRP A 33 1.51 5.88 -3.88
N VAL A 34 2.49 5.77 -3.00
CA VAL A 34 2.26 5.92 -1.58
C VAL A 34 3.07 7.07 -1.00
N GLU A 35 2.47 7.68 0.00
CA GLU A 35 3.16 8.59 0.88
C GLU A 35 3.53 7.80 2.14
N ARG A 36 4.82 7.62 2.39
CA ARG A 36 5.30 6.83 3.51
C ARG A 36 5.29 7.64 4.79
N ILE A 37 5.11 6.94 5.92
CA ILE A 37 5.16 7.57 7.24
C ILE A 37 6.57 8.05 7.54
N GLU A 38 7.60 7.23 7.20
CA GLU A 38 8.99 7.59 7.39
C GLU A 38 9.59 8.00 6.06
N ALA A 39 9.65 9.29 5.81
CA ALA A 39 10.20 9.83 4.58
C ALA A 39 11.70 9.53 4.49
N GLY A 40 12.14 9.12 3.30
CA GLY A 40 13.53 8.84 3.02
C GLY A 40 14.00 7.44 3.34
N GLU A 41 13.18 6.64 3.99
CA GLU A 41 13.49 5.24 4.26
C GLU A 41 12.73 4.31 3.34
N GLY A 42 13.28 3.13 3.09
CA GLY A 42 12.66 2.17 2.21
C GLY A 42 12.62 2.62 0.77
N GLU A 43 13.66 3.28 0.33
CA GLU A 43 13.76 3.75 -1.04
C GLU A 43 13.62 2.62 -2.04
N GLY A 44 12.88 2.86 -3.09
CA GLY A 44 12.71 1.91 -4.17
C GLY A 44 11.61 0.88 -3.97
N GLU A 45 11.02 0.81 -2.79
CA GLU A 45 9.90 -0.10 -2.58
C GLU A 45 8.59 0.66 -2.74
N GLY A 46 7.93 0.42 -3.84
CA GLY A 46 6.62 0.97 -4.10
C GLY A 46 5.51 0.07 -3.61
N VAL A 47 4.31 0.60 -3.62
CA VAL A 47 3.09 -0.18 -3.41
C VAL A 47 2.84 -1.03 -4.64
N GLN A 48 2.54 -2.30 -4.44
CA GLN A 48 2.24 -3.22 -5.53
C GLN A 48 0.88 -3.85 -5.37
N PHE A 49 0.02 -3.59 -6.34
CA PHE A 49 -1.27 -4.25 -6.44
C PHE A 49 -1.35 -4.97 -7.79
N ALA A 50 -2.00 -6.14 -7.80
CA ALA A 50 -2.19 -6.89 -9.03
C ALA A 50 -3.01 -6.10 -10.07
N SER A 51 -3.94 -5.27 -9.60
CA SER A 51 -4.76 -4.41 -10.44
C SER A 51 -5.34 -3.29 -9.61
N LEU A 52 -5.93 -2.29 -10.28
CA LEU A 52 -6.65 -1.22 -9.61
C LEU A 52 -7.79 -1.80 -8.75
N GLU A 53 -8.53 -2.75 -9.31
CA GLU A 53 -9.65 -3.39 -8.61
C GLU A 53 -9.19 -4.15 -7.39
N ALA A 54 -8.07 -4.88 -7.49
CA ALA A 54 -7.49 -5.59 -6.36
C ALA A 54 -7.05 -4.62 -5.27
N GLY A 55 -6.44 -3.50 -5.64
CA GLY A 55 -6.04 -2.46 -4.70
C GLY A 55 -7.24 -1.84 -3.99
N ALA A 56 -8.27 -1.49 -4.74
CA ALA A 56 -9.49 -0.93 -4.18
C ALA A 56 -10.17 -1.91 -3.20
N LYS A 57 -10.21 -3.18 -3.57
CA LYS A 57 -10.79 -4.23 -2.73
C LYS A 57 -10.00 -4.43 -1.44
N LEU A 58 -8.67 -4.43 -1.55
CA LEU A 58 -7.79 -4.60 -0.39
C LEU A 58 -7.87 -3.40 0.55
N LEU A 59 -8.11 -2.20 0.02
CA LEU A 59 -8.27 -0.97 0.80
C LEU A 59 -9.73 -0.63 1.03
N SER A 60 -10.55 -1.65 1.25
CA SER A 60 -11.96 -1.50 1.64
C SER A 60 -12.11 -0.75 2.96
N ALA A 61 -13.32 -0.26 3.24
CA ALA A 61 -13.59 0.40 4.51
C ALA A 61 -13.24 -0.46 5.71
N LYS A 62 -13.52 -1.77 5.63
CA LYS A 62 -13.21 -2.71 6.70
C LYS A 62 -11.70 -2.83 6.93
N ASN A 63 -10.93 -2.92 5.85
CA ASN A 63 -9.47 -3.03 5.96
C ASN A 63 -8.84 -1.69 6.34
N ARG A 64 -9.41 -0.57 5.91
CA ARG A 64 -8.95 0.75 6.38
C ARG A 64 -9.17 0.93 7.86
N ALA A 65 -10.26 0.41 8.41
CA ALA A 65 -10.48 0.40 9.87
C ALA A 65 -9.43 -0.45 10.59
N LEU A 66 -9.05 -1.57 10.00
CA LEU A 66 -7.96 -2.40 10.52
C LEU A 66 -6.64 -1.62 10.57
N LEU A 67 -6.32 -0.91 9.48
CA LEU A 67 -5.11 -0.10 9.41
C LEU A 67 -5.12 1.04 10.42
N ARG A 68 -6.25 1.66 10.64
CA ARG A 68 -6.41 2.70 11.67
C ARG A 68 -6.16 2.13 13.07
N THR A 69 -6.68 0.95 13.35
CA THR A 69 -6.46 0.29 14.63
C THR A 69 -4.97 0.03 14.86
N ILE A 70 -4.25 -0.41 13.82
CA ILE A 70 -2.81 -0.61 13.89
C ILE A 70 -2.11 0.70 14.26
N ALA A 71 -2.48 1.80 13.61
CA ALA A 71 -1.85 3.10 13.84
C ALA A 71 -2.16 3.66 15.23
N GLU A 72 -3.40 3.55 15.67
CA GLU A 72 -3.85 4.18 16.91
C GLU A 72 -3.57 3.33 18.15
N ARG A 73 -3.69 2.03 18.06
CA ARG A 73 -3.60 1.13 19.21
C ARG A 73 -2.31 0.33 19.29
N GLN A 74 -1.53 0.32 18.22
CA GLN A 74 -0.21 -0.31 18.17
C GLN A 74 -0.20 -1.74 18.74
N PRO A 75 -0.99 -2.66 18.15
CA PRO A 75 -1.03 -4.03 18.63
C PRO A 75 0.35 -4.68 18.55
N LYS A 76 0.66 -5.51 19.54
CA LYS A 76 1.96 -6.16 19.64
C LYS A 76 2.05 -7.44 18.81
N SER A 77 0.91 -7.93 18.35
CA SER A 77 0.85 -9.18 17.58
C SER A 77 -0.39 -9.20 16.71
N VAL A 78 -0.41 -10.13 15.76
CA VAL A 78 -1.59 -10.37 14.92
C VAL A 78 -2.75 -10.87 15.78
N THR A 79 -2.46 -11.72 16.77
CA THR A 79 -3.47 -12.23 17.70
C THR A 79 -4.14 -11.09 18.46
N GLU A 80 -3.36 -10.15 18.96
CA GLU A 80 -3.89 -8.99 19.67
C GLU A 80 -4.73 -8.12 18.74
N LEU A 81 -4.26 -7.88 17.52
CA LEU A 81 -5.03 -7.10 16.54
C LEU A 81 -6.36 -7.77 16.20
N ALA A 82 -6.37 -9.09 16.03
CA ALA A 82 -7.60 -9.84 15.78
C ALA A 82 -8.59 -9.65 16.93
N ALA A 83 -8.11 -9.74 18.17
CA ALA A 83 -8.95 -9.52 19.35
C ALA A 83 -9.50 -8.10 19.40
N MET A 84 -8.67 -7.10 19.08
CA MET A 84 -9.08 -5.69 19.07
C MET A 84 -10.18 -5.40 18.06
N THR A 85 -10.18 -6.10 16.93
CA THR A 85 -11.10 -5.84 15.82
C THR A 85 -12.27 -6.81 15.77
N GLY A 86 -12.27 -7.85 16.61
CA GLY A 86 -13.31 -8.89 16.59
C GLY A 86 -13.28 -9.75 15.33
N ARG A 87 -12.17 -9.75 14.60
CA ARG A 87 -12.01 -10.56 13.37
C ARG A 87 -11.29 -11.86 13.67
N ALA A 88 -11.55 -12.88 12.87
CA ALA A 88 -10.83 -14.14 12.99
C ALA A 88 -9.34 -13.93 12.67
N GLU A 89 -8.48 -14.49 13.51
CA GLU A 89 -7.03 -14.31 13.38
C GLU A 89 -6.48 -14.70 12.01
N GLN A 90 -6.97 -15.82 11.46
CA GLN A 90 -6.52 -16.26 10.13
C GLN A 90 -6.90 -15.28 9.02
N ASN A 91 -8.07 -14.66 9.13
CA ASN A 91 -8.50 -13.65 8.17
C ASN A 91 -7.65 -12.39 8.27
N VAL A 92 -7.36 -11.96 9.51
CA VAL A 92 -6.48 -10.81 9.75
C VAL A 92 -5.08 -11.08 9.18
N LEU A 93 -4.51 -12.25 9.46
CA LEU A 93 -3.19 -12.62 8.96
C LEU A 93 -3.14 -12.62 7.43
N ARG A 94 -4.16 -13.20 6.79
CA ARG A 94 -4.25 -13.21 5.32
C ARG A 94 -4.29 -11.80 4.75
N THR A 95 -5.12 -10.93 5.34
CA THR A 95 -5.22 -9.54 4.94
C THR A 95 -3.90 -8.80 5.14
N LEU A 96 -3.25 -8.99 6.30
CA LEU A 96 -1.96 -8.37 6.59
C LEU A 96 -0.87 -8.81 5.62
N ASN A 97 -0.84 -10.09 5.24
CA ASN A 97 0.13 -10.57 4.27
C ASN A 97 -0.05 -9.88 2.92
N LYS A 98 -1.29 -9.67 2.48
CA LYS A 98 -1.57 -8.95 1.23
C LYS A 98 -1.18 -7.47 1.34
N LEU A 99 -1.49 -6.84 2.47
CA LEU A 99 -1.13 -5.45 2.72
C LEU A 99 0.39 -5.26 2.82
N ALA A 100 1.09 -6.23 3.40
CA ALA A 100 2.55 -6.20 3.48
C ALA A 100 3.18 -6.37 2.10
N ALA A 101 2.66 -7.29 1.28
CA ALA A 101 3.13 -7.46 -0.09
C ALA A 101 2.92 -6.20 -0.92
N ALA A 102 1.88 -5.43 -0.63
CA ALA A 102 1.60 -4.16 -1.30
C ALA A 102 2.42 -2.99 -0.73
N GLY A 103 3.13 -3.17 0.38
CA GLY A 103 3.91 -2.10 1.00
C GLY A 103 3.11 -1.17 1.91
N VAL A 104 1.88 -1.52 2.24
CA VAL A 104 1.00 -0.70 3.08
C VAL A 104 1.29 -0.90 4.56
N VAL A 105 1.62 -2.14 4.95
CA VAL A 105 2.03 -2.46 6.32
C VAL A 105 3.37 -3.17 6.29
N ARG A 106 4.01 -3.19 7.45
CA ARG A 106 5.22 -3.96 7.70
C ARG A 106 4.93 -4.92 8.85
N LEU A 107 5.37 -6.16 8.73
CA LEU A 107 5.26 -7.15 9.80
C LEU A 107 6.63 -7.28 10.46
N ASP A 108 6.80 -6.60 11.58
CA ASP A 108 8.05 -6.62 12.32
C ASP A 108 8.11 -7.83 13.25
N LYS A 109 9.29 -8.19 13.66
CA LYS A 109 9.49 -9.25 14.63
C LYS A 109 8.99 -8.78 16.00
N GLY A 110 8.08 -9.55 16.59
CA GLY A 110 7.60 -9.33 17.94
C GLY A 110 8.29 -10.28 18.93
N GLU A 111 7.66 -10.49 20.06
CA GLU A 111 8.16 -11.46 21.05
C GLU A 111 7.95 -12.88 20.55
N GLY A 112 8.98 -13.72 20.70
CA GLY A 112 8.93 -15.09 20.25
C GLY A 112 8.65 -15.21 18.77
N ARG A 113 7.60 -15.93 18.40
CA ARG A 113 7.17 -16.10 17.01
C ARG A 113 6.16 -15.07 16.55
N ALA A 114 5.78 -14.15 17.44
CA ALA A 114 4.78 -13.15 17.10
C ALA A 114 5.29 -12.19 16.04
N ARG A 115 4.38 -11.69 15.22
CA ARG A 115 4.63 -10.62 14.26
C ARG A 115 3.86 -9.39 14.67
N ARG A 116 4.53 -8.26 14.71
CA ARG A 116 3.92 -7.00 15.07
C ARG A 116 3.58 -6.22 13.80
N PRO A 117 2.29 -5.98 13.53
CA PRO A 117 1.91 -5.18 12.37
C PRO A 117 2.17 -3.70 12.63
N VAL A 118 2.78 -3.05 11.64
CA VAL A 118 3.10 -1.62 11.70
C VAL A 118 2.63 -0.97 10.41
N LEU A 119 1.95 0.16 10.52
CA LEU A 119 1.51 0.90 9.34
C LEU A 119 2.73 1.54 8.68
N ALA A 120 2.94 1.26 7.40
CA ALA A 120 4.07 1.78 6.62
C ALA A 120 3.66 2.91 5.67
N ALA A 121 2.44 2.88 5.18
CA ALA A 121 1.92 3.89 4.25
C ALA A 121 0.95 4.83 4.96
N ARG A 122 1.16 6.12 4.81
CA ARG A 122 0.26 7.14 5.35
C ARG A 122 -0.91 7.38 4.41
N LYS A 123 -0.63 7.45 3.12
CA LYS A 123 -1.61 7.65 2.08
C LYS A 123 -1.30 6.78 0.88
N VAL A 124 -2.34 6.33 0.20
CA VAL A 124 -2.23 5.62 -1.07
C VAL A 124 -3.02 6.42 -2.09
N HIS A 125 -2.39 6.71 -3.22
CA HIS A 125 -2.99 7.51 -4.29
C HIS A 125 -3.18 6.65 -5.53
N PHE A 126 -4.37 6.73 -6.12
CA PHE A 126 -4.68 6.08 -7.39
C PHE A 126 -5.03 7.17 -8.40
N GLU A 127 -4.48 7.06 -9.59
CA GLU A 127 -4.82 7.98 -10.67
C GLU A 127 -5.17 7.19 -11.93
N ILE A 128 -6.32 7.51 -12.51
CA ILE A 128 -6.77 6.92 -13.76
C ILE A 128 -7.08 8.05 -14.72
N ASP A 129 -6.47 8.03 -15.89
CA ASP A 129 -6.78 9.00 -16.93
C ASP A 129 -7.92 8.45 -17.81
N LEU A 130 -9.12 9.00 -17.64
CA LEU A 130 -10.30 8.55 -18.35
C LEU A 130 -10.29 8.91 -19.84
N LEU A 131 -9.48 9.87 -20.21
CA LEU A 131 -9.35 10.32 -21.59
C LEU A 131 -8.11 9.77 -22.28
N ALA A 132 -7.37 8.92 -21.58
CA ALA A 132 -6.16 8.33 -22.15
C ALA A 132 -6.49 7.47 -23.38
N PRO A 133 -5.66 7.54 -24.44
CA PRO A 133 -5.84 6.65 -25.59
C PRO A 133 -5.74 5.20 -25.18
N GLN A 134 -6.66 4.38 -25.67
CA GLN A 134 -6.58 2.93 -25.49
C GLN A 134 -5.63 2.35 -26.53
N ALA A 135 -4.70 1.50 -26.06
CA ALA A 135 -3.77 0.85 -26.96
C ALA A 135 -4.45 -0.28 -27.74
#